data_130e473ebfa4909557542cbec2bf4718
#
_entry.id   130e473ebfa4909557542cbec2bf4718
#
_cell.length_a   1.000
_cell.length_b   1.000
_cell.length_c   1.000
_cell.angle_alpha   90.00
_cell.angle_beta   90.00
_cell.angle_gamma   90.00
#
_symmetry.space_group_name_H-M   'P 1'
#
loop_
_entity.id
_entity.type
_entity.pdbx_description
1 polymer ?
#
loop_
_entity_poly.entity_id
_entity_poly.type
_entity_poly.pdbx_seq_one_letter_code
_entity_poly.pdbx_strand_id
1 'polypeptide(L)'
;MSQEDHSIARPMTTAAARPEPALAGHTPMMAQYLTLKAAYPDTLLFYRMGDFYELFYEDAEKAARLLDITLTTRGQSAGKPVVMAGVPFHSVETYLGRLIRMGESVAICEQVGDPNQSKGPVERKVVRVVTPGTLTDAELLSEKNEAVLLAVHPGARTGIGLAWLALTQGIVHLAQCRGDELADWVARIGPGEILYSADAPASLEQRLHALTAQPLPNGQRMVAVARPAWAFDAGLGERKLLDQLQAASLAGWGAQDLHDAHAAAAALLAYAEHTQGQALTHVRTLRVARRDELIDLPLNTRRNLELTHTLRGETSPTLFSLLDVCRTGMGSRTLRTWLLEPRRERTEASERLAAIGHLRGGDPVGHWHVLREQLKGASDVERITARTALRQVRPRELVGLAQTLARAAQLAQTLRTGMPPGNEPALLARIA
;
A
#
# COMPACT_ATOMS: atom_id res chain seq x y z
N MET A 1 1.79 5.56 -40.24
CA MET A 1 2.49 6.50 -39.35
C MET A 1 1.41 7.36 -38.70
N SER A 2 0.85 6.90 -37.59
CA SER A 2 -0.15 7.62 -36.79
C SER A 2 0.44 7.78 -35.42
N GLN A 3 0.68 9.02 -35.03
CA GLN A 3 1.12 9.39 -33.68
C GLN A 3 -0.04 9.12 -32.71
N GLU A 4 0.13 8.18 -31.81
CA GLU A 4 -0.76 8.01 -30.66
C GLU A 4 -0.44 9.09 -29.64
N ASP A 5 -1.40 9.97 -29.48
CA ASP A 5 -1.44 11.08 -28.54
C ASP A 5 -1.62 10.49 -27.11
N HIS A 6 -0.52 10.38 -26.37
CA HIS A 6 -0.56 9.99 -24.97
C HIS A 6 -1.10 11.17 -24.15
N SER A 7 -2.42 11.20 -24.02
CA SER A 7 -3.14 12.08 -23.11
C SER A 7 -2.63 11.90 -21.67
N ILE A 8 -1.75 12.82 -21.26
CA ILE A 8 -1.23 12.92 -19.88
C ILE A 8 -2.40 13.32 -19.00
N ALA A 9 -2.71 12.49 -18.01
CA ALA A 9 -3.74 12.73 -17.00
C ALA A 9 -3.53 14.11 -16.34
N ARG A 10 -4.55 14.97 -16.45
CA ARG A 10 -4.58 16.27 -15.76
C ARG A 10 -4.49 16.05 -14.24
N PRO A 11 -3.78 16.93 -13.51
CA PRO A 11 -3.71 16.82 -12.05
C PRO A 11 -5.11 16.88 -11.44
N MET A 12 -5.41 15.93 -10.56
CA MET A 12 -6.68 15.89 -9.81
C MET A 12 -6.72 17.07 -8.83
N THR A 13 -7.42 18.13 -9.21
CA THR A 13 -7.59 19.32 -8.38
C THR A 13 -8.44 18.98 -7.16
N THR A 14 -7.93 19.26 -5.98
CA THR A 14 -8.63 19.16 -4.69
C THR A 14 -9.83 20.10 -4.62
N ALA A 15 -10.81 19.74 -3.82
CA ALA A 15 -12.02 20.53 -3.55
C ALA A 15 -11.66 21.92 -3.00
N ALA A 16 -12.37 22.95 -3.51
CA ALA A 16 -12.18 24.38 -3.33
C ALA A 16 -10.91 24.93 -4.00
N ALA A 17 -11.09 25.69 -5.07
CA ALA A 17 -10.01 26.43 -5.73
C ALA A 17 -9.32 27.34 -4.71
N ARG A 18 -8.18 26.87 -4.17
CA ARG A 18 -7.28 27.77 -3.42
C ARG A 18 -6.73 28.77 -4.43
N PRO A 19 -6.53 30.04 -4.03
CA PRO A 19 -5.99 31.07 -4.93
C PRO A 19 -4.64 30.57 -5.50
N GLU A 20 -4.46 30.75 -6.81
CA GLU A 20 -3.16 30.52 -7.44
C GLU A 20 -2.09 31.28 -6.65
N PRO A 21 -0.94 30.65 -6.39
CA PRO A 21 0.12 31.33 -5.64
C PRO A 21 0.51 32.61 -6.38
N ALA A 22 0.57 33.72 -5.65
CA ALA A 22 1.05 34.98 -6.21
C ALA A 22 2.55 34.82 -6.54
N LEU A 23 2.86 34.48 -7.80
CA LEU A 23 4.22 34.18 -8.26
C LEU A 23 5.05 35.44 -8.53
N ALA A 24 4.42 36.61 -8.49
CA ALA A 24 5.08 37.89 -8.75
C ALA A 24 6.18 38.16 -7.70
N GLY A 25 7.39 38.47 -8.17
CA GLY A 25 8.53 38.77 -7.31
C GLY A 25 9.31 37.56 -6.77
N HIS A 26 8.85 36.34 -7.04
CA HIS A 26 9.61 35.14 -6.72
C HIS A 26 10.71 34.84 -7.76
N THR A 27 11.82 34.26 -7.31
CA THR A 27 12.82 33.74 -8.24
C THR A 27 12.21 32.62 -9.09
N PRO A 28 12.69 32.38 -10.35
CA PRO A 28 12.13 31.34 -11.21
C PRO A 28 12.05 29.95 -10.57
N MET A 29 13.05 29.58 -9.76
CA MET A 29 13.07 28.32 -9.02
C MET A 29 11.96 28.28 -7.93
N MET A 30 11.81 29.37 -7.16
CA MET A 30 10.77 29.43 -6.12
C MET A 30 9.37 29.49 -6.71
N ALA A 31 9.19 30.13 -7.87
CA ALA A 31 7.92 30.11 -8.59
C ALA A 31 7.56 28.68 -9.01
N GLN A 32 8.53 27.90 -9.54
CA GLN A 32 8.34 26.49 -9.86
C GLN A 32 7.97 25.64 -8.63
N TYR A 33 8.70 25.83 -7.52
CA TYR A 33 8.40 25.16 -6.24
C TYR A 33 6.99 25.45 -5.77
N LEU A 34 6.60 26.73 -5.69
CA LEU A 34 5.27 27.14 -5.22
C LEU A 34 4.14 26.62 -6.11
N THR A 35 4.35 26.57 -7.42
CA THR A 35 3.40 26.00 -8.36
C THR A 35 3.20 24.50 -8.09
N LEU A 36 4.28 23.74 -7.90
CA LEU A 36 4.21 22.33 -7.54
C LEU A 36 3.57 22.13 -6.16
N LYS A 37 3.94 22.94 -5.16
CA LYS A 37 3.36 22.87 -3.82
C LYS A 37 1.85 23.15 -3.82
N ALA A 38 1.38 24.07 -4.64
CA ALA A 38 -0.05 24.35 -4.78
C ALA A 38 -0.86 23.14 -5.26
N ALA A 39 -0.26 22.26 -6.07
CA ALA A 39 -0.86 21.00 -6.49
C ALA A 39 -0.86 19.91 -5.40
N TYR A 40 0.03 20.03 -4.40
CA TYR A 40 0.19 19.06 -3.29
C TYR A 40 0.21 19.78 -1.93
N PRO A 41 -0.88 20.51 -1.56
CA PRO A 41 -0.86 21.42 -0.41
C PRO A 41 -0.63 20.72 0.92
N ASP A 42 -1.22 19.53 1.11
CA ASP A 42 -1.20 18.79 2.38
C ASP A 42 -0.06 17.74 2.45
N THR A 43 0.88 17.77 1.47
CA THR A 43 1.95 16.80 1.32
C THR A 43 3.30 17.50 1.40
N LEU A 44 4.26 16.96 2.13
CA LEU A 44 5.62 17.49 2.16
C LEU A 44 6.28 17.35 0.79
N LEU A 45 6.74 18.45 0.19
CA LEU A 45 7.35 18.41 -1.13
C LEU A 45 8.87 18.28 -1.02
N PHE A 46 9.39 17.09 -1.33
CA PHE A 46 10.82 16.81 -1.44
C PHE A 46 11.30 17.22 -2.83
N TYR A 47 11.91 18.40 -2.91
CA TYR A 47 12.29 19.05 -4.15
C TYR A 47 13.77 18.78 -4.48
N ARG A 48 14.06 18.01 -5.52
CA ARG A 48 15.42 17.60 -5.88
C ARG A 48 16.30 18.79 -6.27
N MET A 49 17.42 18.97 -5.55
CA MET A 49 18.45 19.97 -5.85
C MET A 49 19.84 19.34 -5.68
N GLY A 50 20.46 18.97 -6.79
CA GLY A 50 21.76 18.30 -6.77
C GLY A 50 21.71 17.00 -5.95
N ASP A 51 22.52 16.90 -4.89
CA ASP A 51 22.62 15.74 -4.01
C ASP A 51 21.67 15.79 -2.81
N PHE A 52 20.72 16.75 -2.82
CA PHE A 52 19.74 16.91 -1.75
C PHE A 52 18.31 16.90 -2.28
N TYR A 53 17.39 16.52 -1.39
CA TYR A 53 16.01 16.95 -1.45
C TYR A 53 15.81 18.10 -0.49
N GLU A 54 15.45 19.24 -1.02
CA GLU A 54 15.22 20.45 -0.24
C GLU A 54 13.73 20.69 -0.03
N LEU A 55 13.38 21.21 1.12
CA LEU A 55 12.04 21.64 1.51
C LEU A 55 12.11 23.13 1.82
N PHE A 56 11.02 23.85 1.56
CA PHE A 56 10.98 25.28 1.76
C PHE A 56 9.77 25.70 2.59
N TYR A 57 9.90 26.84 3.26
CA TYR A 57 8.84 27.48 4.05
C TYR A 57 8.22 26.53 5.09
N GLU A 58 6.89 26.42 5.11
CA GLU A 58 6.14 25.58 6.07
C GLU A 58 6.56 24.10 6.01
N ASP A 59 6.88 23.57 4.82
CA ASP A 59 7.37 22.21 4.68
C ASP A 59 8.73 22.02 5.35
N ALA A 60 9.63 23.03 5.25
CA ALA A 60 10.92 22.99 5.90
C ALA A 60 10.79 23.03 7.43
N GLU A 61 9.95 23.91 7.95
CA GLU A 61 9.69 24.02 9.39
C GLU A 61 9.08 22.72 9.95
N LYS A 62 8.10 22.17 9.23
CA LYS A 62 7.45 20.89 9.59
C LYS A 62 8.45 19.74 9.57
N ALA A 63 9.23 19.61 8.50
CA ALA A 63 10.23 18.56 8.36
C ALA A 63 11.34 18.69 9.40
N ALA A 64 11.85 19.90 9.67
CA ALA A 64 12.86 20.14 10.68
C ALA A 64 12.40 19.65 12.07
N ARG A 65 11.17 19.96 12.45
CA ARG A 65 10.57 19.50 13.72
C ARG A 65 10.38 17.99 13.79
N LEU A 66 9.91 17.35 12.69
CA LEU A 66 9.58 15.92 12.68
C LEU A 66 10.82 15.03 12.55
N LEU A 67 11.82 15.49 11.81
CA LEU A 67 13.01 14.71 11.48
C LEU A 67 14.23 15.06 12.32
N ASP A 68 14.15 16.15 13.12
CA ASP A 68 15.28 16.71 13.87
C ASP A 68 16.45 17.06 12.94
N ILE A 69 16.14 17.76 11.84
CA ILE A 69 17.13 18.27 10.88
C ILE A 69 17.26 19.78 10.97
N THR A 70 18.41 20.29 10.55
CA THR A 70 18.72 21.71 10.66
C THR A 70 17.82 22.56 9.75
N LEU A 71 17.14 23.52 10.35
CA LEU A 71 16.44 24.60 9.65
C LEU A 71 17.41 25.75 9.35
N THR A 72 17.48 26.13 8.10
CA THR A 72 18.39 27.21 7.66
C THR A 72 17.62 28.29 6.88
N THR A 73 18.25 29.40 6.62
CA THR A 73 17.72 30.49 5.80
C THR A 73 18.72 30.83 4.71
N ARG A 74 18.32 30.83 3.46
CA ARG A 74 19.22 31.10 2.34
C ARG A 74 18.56 31.98 1.28
N GLY A 75 19.14 33.16 1.08
CA GLY A 75 18.67 34.11 0.07
C GLY A 75 17.32 34.73 0.40
N GLN A 76 16.76 35.42 -0.57
CA GLN A 76 15.44 36.06 -0.48
C GLN A 76 14.62 35.79 -1.73
N SER A 77 13.30 35.68 -1.58
CA SER A 77 12.34 35.56 -2.67
C SER A 77 11.08 36.34 -2.31
N ALA A 78 10.60 37.20 -3.22
CA ALA A 78 9.52 38.16 -2.97
C ALA A 78 9.77 39.05 -1.72
N GLY A 79 11.02 39.47 -1.50
CA GLY A 79 11.40 40.31 -0.37
C GLY A 79 11.46 39.65 1.00
N LYS A 80 11.22 38.31 1.07
CA LYS A 80 11.27 37.55 2.33
C LYS A 80 12.42 36.54 2.32
N PRO A 81 13.04 36.24 3.48
CA PRO A 81 14.02 35.19 3.61
C PRO A 81 13.41 33.83 3.21
N VAL A 82 14.20 33.01 2.52
CA VAL A 82 13.78 31.64 2.16
C VAL A 82 14.22 30.68 3.26
N VAL A 83 13.28 30.27 4.09
CA VAL A 83 13.48 29.21 5.09
C VAL A 83 13.54 27.87 4.40
N MET A 84 14.55 27.05 4.71
CA MET A 84 14.77 25.78 4.07
C MET A 84 15.35 24.72 5.02
N ALA A 85 15.08 23.46 4.71
CA ALA A 85 15.72 22.28 5.29
C ALA A 85 15.99 21.29 4.17
N GLY A 86 16.94 20.38 4.36
CA GLY A 86 17.26 19.41 3.32
C GLY A 86 17.73 18.09 3.88
N VAL A 87 17.48 17.03 3.10
CA VAL A 87 17.96 15.68 3.37
C VAL A 87 18.81 15.16 2.21
N PRO A 88 19.93 14.47 2.47
CA PRO A 88 20.77 13.96 1.40
C PRO A 88 20.02 12.91 0.57
N PHE A 89 20.18 12.96 -0.75
CA PHE A 89 19.54 12.04 -1.68
C PHE A 89 19.81 10.57 -1.34
N HIS A 90 21.06 10.22 -1.03
CA HIS A 90 21.46 8.85 -0.75
C HIS A 90 20.88 8.27 0.54
N SER A 91 20.37 9.10 1.44
CA SER A 91 19.76 8.68 2.71
C SER A 91 18.27 9.02 2.82
N VAL A 92 17.66 9.48 1.72
CA VAL A 92 16.25 9.92 1.68
C VAL A 92 15.28 8.87 2.23
N GLU A 93 15.53 7.59 1.95
CA GLU A 93 14.66 6.49 2.38
C GLU A 93 14.53 6.43 3.91
N THR A 94 15.61 6.67 4.66
CA THR A 94 15.56 6.71 6.13
C THR A 94 14.61 7.79 6.64
N TYR A 95 14.66 8.98 6.02
CA TYR A 95 13.78 10.09 6.37
C TYR A 95 12.34 9.87 5.96
N LEU A 96 12.11 9.32 4.75
CA LEU A 96 10.80 8.92 4.29
C LEU A 96 10.15 7.91 5.25
N GLY A 97 10.89 6.87 5.66
CA GLY A 97 10.37 5.87 6.60
C GLY A 97 9.98 6.46 7.96
N ARG A 98 10.66 7.51 8.43
CA ARG A 98 10.28 8.23 9.66
C ARG A 98 8.98 9.02 9.47
N LEU A 99 8.87 9.79 8.38
CA LEU A 99 7.69 10.59 8.06
C LEU A 99 6.45 9.73 7.86
N ILE A 100 6.56 8.66 7.08
CA ILE A 100 5.45 7.74 6.82
C ILE A 100 4.94 7.08 8.11
N ARG A 101 5.84 6.68 9.02
CA ARG A 101 5.43 6.15 10.34
C ARG A 101 4.70 7.18 11.19
N MET A 102 5.00 8.45 11.03
CA MET A 102 4.31 9.56 11.69
C MET A 102 2.97 9.92 11.02
N GLY A 103 2.62 9.26 9.91
CA GLY A 103 1.39 9.51 9.15
C GLY A 103 1.51 10.63 8.12
N GLU A 104 2.71 11.08 7.81
CA GLU A 104 2.93 12.13 6.80
C GLU A 104 3.01 11.54 5.39
N SER A 105 2.59 12.33 4.42
CA SER A 105 2.75 12.03 3.00
C SER A 105 3.82 12.90 2.38
N VAL A 106 4.58 12.35 1.43
CA VAL A 106 5.71 13.03 0.79
C VAL A 106 5.61 12.94 -0.72
N ALA A 107 5.60 14.08 -1.40
CA ALA A 107 5.70 14.17 -2.85
C ALA A 107 7.17 14.23 -3.26
N ILE A 108 7.61 13.28 -4.04
CA ILE A 108 8.99 13.21 -4.56
C ILE A 108 9.05 13.93 -5.89
N CYS A 109 9.82 15.00 -5.93
CA CYS A 109 9.97 15.84 -7.10
C CYS A 109 11.38 15.69 -7.67
N GLU A 110 11.47 15.18 -8.90
CA GLU A 110 12.72 14.92 -9.62
C GLU A 110 12.96 15.91 -10.74
N GLN A 111 14.23 16.08 -11.11
CA GLN A 111 14.65 16.83 -12.28
C GLN A 111 14.31 16.05 -13.55
N VAL A 112 13.74 16.74 -14.53
CA VAL A 112 13.36 16.14 -15.83
C VAL A 112 14.15 16.84 -16.93
N GLY A 113 14.80 16.05 -17.80
CA GLY A 113 15.64 16.56 -18.90
C GLY A 113 17.12 16.69 -18.53
N ASP A 114 17.91 17.15 -19.51
CA ASP A 114 19.35 17.31 -19.36
C ASP A 114 19.67 18.71 -18.77
N PRO A 115 20.30 18.79 -17.59
CA PRO A 115 20.69 20.07 -16.96
C PRO A 115 21.56 20.95 -17.86
N ASN A 116 22.34 20.34 -18.76
CA ASN A 116 23.29 21.07 -19.62
C ASN A 116 22.62 21.72 -20.85
N GLN A 117 21.38 21.34 -21.17
CA GLN A 117 20.63 21.88 -22.31
C GLN A 117 19.58 22.93 -21.91
N SER A 118 19.37 23.15 -20.63
CA SER A 118 18.36 24.07 -20.09
C SER A 118 18.88 25.52 -20.09
N LYS A 119 18.17 26.44 -20.77
CA LYS A 119 18.42 27.89 -20.72
C LYS A 119 17.83 28.59 -19.48
N GLY A 120 17.31 27.84 -18.51
CA GLY A 120 16.66 28.32 -17.29
C GLY A 120 16.74 27.27 -16.17
N PRO A 121 15.95 27.39 -15.09
CA PRO A 121 15.88 26.36 -14.07
C PRO A 121 15.47 25.03 -14.71
N VAL A 122 16.20 23.95 -14.39
CA VAL A 122 15.84 22.60 -14.85
C VAL A 122 14.40 22.32 -14.45
N GLU A 123 13.60 21.81 -15.39
CA GLU A 123 12.22 21.41 -15.12
C GLU A 123 12.18 20.32 -14.05
N ARG A 124 11.21 20.41 -13.15
CA ARG A 124 10.99 19.42 -12.11
C ARG A 124 9.54 19.00 -12.08
N LYS A 125 9.32 17.71 -11.86
CA LYS A 125 7.97 17.11 -11.76
C LYS A 125 7.87 16.22 -10.55
N VAL A 126 6.71 16.19 -9.94
CA VAL A 126 6.39 15.16 -8.94
C VAL A 126 6.25 13.84 -9.69
N VAL A 127 7.13 12.89 -9.38
CA VAL A 127 7.17 11.57 -10.02
C VAL A 127 6.33 10.54 -9.27
N ARG A 128 6.17 10.72 -7.96
CA ARG A 128 5.29 9.92 -7.10
C ARG A 128 5.00 10.62 -5.79
N VAL A 129 3.95 10.19 -5.13
CA VAL A 129 3.64 10.56 -3.74
C VAL A 129 3.74 9.31 -2.87
N VAL A 130 4.55 9.35 -1.84
CA VAL A 130 4.68 8.26 -0.86
C VAL A 130 3.75 8.54 0.30
N THR A 131 2.84 7.61 0.59
CA THR A 131 1.85 7.75 1.66
C THR A 131 1.80 6.50 2.54
N PRO A 132 1.22 6.56 3.75
CA PRO A 132 1.12 5.39 4.62
C PRO A 132 0.39 4.19 4.01
N GLY A 133 -0.54 4.41 3.08
CA GLY A 133 -1.34 3.37 2.43
C GLY A 133 -0.79 2.89 1.08
N THR A 134 0.11 3.66 0.44
CA THR A 134 0.59 3.35 -0.92
C THR A 134 2.09 3.08 -1.00
N LEU A 135 2.72 2.78 0.12
CA LEU A 135 4.14 2.48 0.22
C LEU A 135 4.49 1.15 -0.46
N THR A 136 5.49 1.17 -1.34
CA THR A 136 5.99 -0.01 -2.08
C THR A 136 7.47 -0.29 -1.85
N ASP A 137 8.19 0.64 -1.21
CA ASP A 137 9.63 0.57 -1.00
C ASP A 137 9.99 -0.55 -0.02
N ALA A 138 10.79 -1.51 -0.47
CA ALA A 138 11.16 -2.69 0.33
C ALA A 138 11.94 -2.33 1.61
N GLU A 139 12.69 -1.24 1.59
CA GLU A 139 13.50 -0.78 2.73
C GLU A 139 12.66 -0.06 3.80
N LEU A 140 11.48 0.44 3.41
CA LEU A 140 10.56 1.15 4.31
C LEU A 140 9.48 0.23 4.88
N LEU A 141 9.15 -0.84 4.16
CA LEU A 141 8.18 -1.85 4.59
C LEU A 141 8.87 -2.94 5.41
N SER A 142 8.31 -3.27 6.56
CA SER A 142 8.66 -4.51 7.25
C SER A 142 8.38 -5.72 6.35
N GLU A 143 9.25 -6.73 6.35
CA GLU A 143 9.04 -7.95 5.56
C GLU A 143 7.72 -8.66 5.88
N LYS A 144 7.23 -8.51 7.13
CA LYS A 144 6.06 -9.19 7.68
C LYS A 144 4.75 -8.40 7.60
N ASN A 145 4.81 -7.13 7.17
CA ASN A 145 3.65 -6.23 7.11
C ASN A 145 3.43 -5.69 5.71
N GLU A 146 2.20 -5.33 5.39
CA GLU A 146 1.81 -4.63 4.17
C GLU A 146 1.41 -3.18 4.49
N ALA A 147 1.61 -2.28 3.51
CA ALA A 147 0.94 -0.99 3.50
C ALA A 147 -0.41 -1.17 2.81
N VAL A 148 -1.49 -0.95 3.54
CA VAL A 148 -2.84 -1.13 3.03
C VAL A 148 -3.53 0.21 2.93
N LEU A 149 -4.07 0.50 1.74
CA LEU A 149 -4.96 1.60 1.48
C LEU A 149 -6.41 1.10 1.54
N LEU A 150 -7.25 1.79 2.31
CA LEU A 150 -8.68 1.51 2.44
C LEU A 150 -9.48 2.70 1.94
N ALA A 151 -10.52 2.49 1.16
CA ALA A 151 -11.54 3.49 0.87
C ALA A 151 -12.87 3.07 1.49
N VAL A 152 -13.58 4.06 2.06
CA VAL A 152 -14.85 3.88 2.76
C VAL A 152 -15.88 4.81 2.13
N HIS A 153 -17.01 4.24 1.70
CA HIS A 153 -18.13 5.00 1.14
C HIS A 153 -19.42 4.71 1.90
N PRO A 154 -20.11 5.73 2.45
CA PRO A 154 -21.41 5.53 3.05
C PRO A 154 -22.45 5.24 1.97
N GLY A 155 -23.10 4.09 2.05
CA GLY A 155 -24.17 3.70 1.17
C GLY A 155 -25.54 4.23 1.61
N ALA A 156 -26.56 3.85 0.85
CA ALA A 156 -27.94 4.13 1.22
C ALA A 156 -28.31 3.44 2.54
N ARG A 157 -29.03 4.12 3.39
CA ARG A 157 -29.45 3.67 4.73
C ARG A 157 -28.26 3.55 5.69
N THR A 158 -27.94 2.34 6.17
CA THR A 158 -26.89 2.09 7.18
C THR A 158 -25.71 1.29 6.64
N GLY A 159 -25.68 1.02 5.33
CA GLY A 159 -24.62 0.29 4.66
C GLY A 159 -23.35 1.14 4.49
N ILE A 160 -22.22 0.48 4.49
CA ILE A 160 -20.91 1.06 4.17
C ILE A 160 -20.22 0.15 3.17
N GLY A 161 -19.85 0.71 2.02
CA GLY A 161 -18.98 0.06 1.04
C GLY A 161 -17.52 0.22 1.41
N LEU A 162 -16.77 -0.86 1.31
CA LEU A 162 -15.34 -0.92 1.59
C LEU A 162 -14.61 -1.43 0.35
N ALA A 163 -13.51 -0.77 0.00
CA ALA A 163 -12.55 -1.27 -0.97
C ALA A 163 -11.14 -1.09 -0.41
N TRP A 164 -10.28 -2.11 -0.47
CA TRP A 164 -8.91 -1.97 -0.03
C TRP A 164 -7.92 -2.71 -0.92
N LEU A 165 -6.68 -2.26 -0.87
CA LEU A 165 -5.59 -2.72 -1.70
C LEU A 165 -4.28 -2.60 -0.94
N ALA A 166 -3.48 -3.67 -0.94
CA ALA A 166 -2.05 -3.59 -0.74
C ALA A 166 -1.38 -3.59 -2.12
N LEU A 167 -0.76 -2.49 -2.51
CA LEU A 167 -0.15 -2.34 -3.85
C LEU A 167 0.82 -3.48 -4.18
N THR A 168 1.54 -3.95 -3.17
CA THR A 168 2.53 -5.02 -3.30
C THR A 168 1.91 -6.39 -3.61
N GLN A 169 0.63 -6.61 -3.27
CA GLN A 169 -0.07 -7.87 -3.54
C GLN A 169 -0.84 -7.86 -4.87
N GLY A 170 -1.22 -6.68 -5.36
CA GLY A 170 -1.96 -6.56 -6.60
C GLY A 170 -3.39 -7.12 -6.55
N ILE A 171 -4.00 -7.18 -5.36
CA ILE A 171 -5.33 -7.71 -5.13
C ILE A 171 -6.23 -6.60 -4.59
N VAL A 172 -7.31 -6.30 -5.31
CA VAL A 172 -8.39 -5.45 -4.79
C VAL A 172 -9.35 -6.29 -3.99
N HIS A 173 -9.71 -5.81 -2.82
CA HIS A 173 -10.74 -6.42 -1.99
C HIS A 173 -11.96 -5.52 -1.93
N LEU A 174 -13.16 -6.10 -1.98
CA LEU A 174 -14.42 -5.42 -1.78
C LEU A 174 -15.19 -6.05 -0.63
N ALA A 175 -15.89 -5.23 0.13
CA ALA A 175 -16.85 -5.69 1.13
C ALA A 175 -17.97 -4.66 1.30
N GLN A 176 -19.07 -5.13 1.88
CA GLN A 176 -20.10 -4.27 2.46
C GLN A 176 -20.30 -4.63 3.92
N CYS A 177 -20.48 -3.64 4.75
CA CYS A 177 -20.73 -3.83 6.18
C CYS A 177 -21.78 -2.84 6.69
N ARG A 178 -22.28 -3.09 7.90
CA ARG A 178 -23.09 -2.10 8.62
C ARG A 178 -22.19 -1.08 9.31
N GLY A 179 -22.74 0.07 9.61
CA GLY A 179 -22.00 1.13 10.28
C GLY A 179 -21.37 0.70 11.63
N ASP A 180 -22.07 -0.12 12.41
CA ASP A 180 -21.56 -0.65 13.70
C ASP A 180 -20.41 -1.64 13.55
N GLU A 181 -20.24 -2.23 12.37
CA GLU A 181 -19.19 -3.21 12.07
C GLU A 181 -17.88 -2.57 11.51
N LEU A 182 -17.92 -1.28 11.17
CA LEU A 182 -16.79 -0.59 10.54
C LEU A 182 -15.50 -0.69 11.35
N ALA A 183 -15.58 -0.56 12.67
CA ALA A 183 -14.40 -0.65 13.54
C ALA A 183 -13.73 -2.04 13.49
N ASP A 184 -14.53 -3.10 13.45
CA ASP A 184 -14.03 -4.48 13.34
C ASP A 184 -13.36 -4.71 11.97
N TRP A 185 -13.94 -4.16 10.89
CA TRP A 185 -13.35 -4.23 9.57
C TRP A 185 -12.03 -3.46 9.48
N VAL A 186 -11.98 -2.22 9.96
CA VAL A 186 -10.74 -1.42 10.00
C VAL A 186 -9.66 -2.13 10.80
N ALA A 187 -10.00 -2.69 11.97
CA ALA A 187 -9.05 -3.44 12.78
C ALA A 187 -8.56 -4.74 12.11
N ARG A 188 -9.41 -5.39 11.30
CA ARG A 188 -9.06 -6.60 10.53
C ARG A 188 -8.13 -6.26 9.38
N ILE A 189 -8.46 -5.23 8.60
CA ILE A 189 -7.71 -4.79 7.43
C ILE A 189 -6.37 -4.18 7.87
N GLY A 190 -6.35 -3.41 8.95
CA GLY A 190 -5.16 -2.73 9.47
C GLY A 190 -4.60 -1.71 8.47
N PRO A 191 -5.42 -0.79 7.90
CA PRO A 191 -4.95 0.14 6.90
C PRO A 191 -3.97 1.17 7.48
N GLY A 192 -2.97 1.55 6.69
CA GLY A 192 -2.14 2.71 7.00
C GLY A 192 -2.86 4.03 6.68
N GLU A 193 -3.79 3.98 5.73
CA GLU A 193 -4.49 5.15 5.23
C GLU A 193 -5.93 4.80 4.83
N ILE A 194 -6.87 5.68 5.21
CA ILE A 194 -8.31 5.53 4.91
C ILE A 194 -8.76 6.72 4.08
N LEU A 195 -9.32 6.47 2.89
CA LEU A 195 -9.96 7.47 2.04
C LEU A 195 -11.45 7.53 2.35
N TYR A 196 -12.00 8.73 2.41
CA TYR A 196 -13.44 8.95 2.54
C TYR A 196 -13.88 10.18 1.76
N SER A 197 -15.17 10.27 1.42
CA SER A 197 -15.72 11.41 0.70
C SER A 197 -15.73 12.67 1.56
N ALA A 198 -15.32 13.81 1.01
CA ALA A 198 -15.44 15.11 1.68
C ALA A 198 -16.88 15.49 2.03
N ASP A 199 -17.87 14.92 1.31
CA ASP A 199 -19.30 15.10 1.58
C ASP A 199 -19.88 13.98 2.45
N ALA A 200 -19.02 13.18 3.11
CA ALA A 200 -19.48 12.13 3.99
C ALA A 200 -20.23 12.70 5.20
N PRO A 201 -21.24 11.98 5.74
CA PRO A 201 -21.92 12.40 6.95
C PRO A 201 -20.93 12.63 8.10
N ALA A 202 -21.12 13.71 8.85
CA ALA A 202 -20.26 14.06 9.99
C ALA A 202 -20.10 12.93 11.01
N SER A 203 -21.12 12.08 11.16
CA SER A 203 -21.06 10.89 12.03
C SER A 203 -20.05 9.84 11.55
N LEU A 204 -19.86 9.67 10.23
CA LEU A 204 -18.85 8.80 9.67
C LEU A 204 -17.46 9.42 9.85
N GLU A 205 -17.32 10.70 9.54
CA GLU A 205 -16.05 11.42 9.69
C GLU A 205 -15.54 11.36 11.15
N GLN A 206 -16.40 11.70 12.13
CA GLN A 206 -16.05 11.60 13.55
C GLN A 206 -15.62 10.19 13.94
N ARG A 207 -16.30 9.16 13.43
CA ARG A 207 -15.94 7.77 13.68
C ARG A 207 -14.57 7.41 13.08
N LEU A 208 -14.28 7.83 11.85
CA LEU A 208 -12.98 7.62 11.22
C LEU A 208 -11.87 8.33 11.99
N HIS A 209 -12.08 9.57 12.41
CA HIS A 209 -11.13 10.29 13.26
C HIS A 209 -10.90 9.62 14.61
N ALA A 210 -11.94 9.08 15.23
CA ALA A 210 -11.81 8.33 16.48
C ALA A 210 -10.96 7.04 16.29
N LEU A 211 -11.14 6.34 15.15
CA LEU A 211 -10.35 5.15 14.81
C LEU A 211 -8.87 5.49 14.54
N THR A 212 -8.59 6.65 13.94
CA THR A 212 -7.22 7.08 13.63
C THR A 212 -6.51 7.82 14.77
N ALA A 213 -7.22 8.14 15.84
CA ALA A 213 -6.67 8.87 16.99
C ALA A 213 -5.56 8.09 17.74
N GLN A 214 -5.62 6.75 17.68
CA GLN A 214 -4.61 5.90 18.29
C GLN A 214 -3.67 5.32 17.22
N PRO A 215 -2.38 5.25 17.50
CA PRO A 215 -1.46 4.59 16.58
C PRO A 215 -1.80 3.10 16.47
N LEU A 216 -1.50 2.53 15.31
CA LEU A 216 -1.53 1.09 15.12
C LEU A 216 -0.56 0.41 16.10
N PRO A 217 -0.78 -0.86 16.44
CA PRO A 217 0.09 -1.57 17.39
C PRO A 217 1.58 -1.60 16.99
N ASN A 218 1.89 -1.47 15.69
CA ASN A 218 3.26 -1.37 15.18
C ASN A 218 3.87 0.05 15.33
N GLY A 219 3.19 0.97 16.01
CA GLY A 219 3.62 2.34 16.20
C GLY A 219 3.38 3.27 15.00
N GLN A 220 2.87 2.76 13.89
CA GLN A 220 2.51 3.54 12.72
C GLN A 220 1.20 4.29 12.98
N ARG A 221 1.12 5.54 12.55
CA ARG A 221 -0.14 6.30 12.57
C ARG A 221 -0.99 5.92 11.36
N MET A 222 -2.23 5.55 11.62
CA MET A 222 -3.28 5.46 10.62
C MET A 222 -3.81 6.87 10.35
N VAL A 223 -4.01 7.21 9.09
CA VAL A 223 -4.53 8.53 8.69
C VAL A 223 -5.84 8.41 7.93
N ALA A 224 -6.74 9.37 8.11
CA ALA A 224 -7.96 9.49 7.32
C ALA A 224 -7.84 10.72 6.41
N VAL A 225 -8.06 10.51 5.11
CA VAL A 225 -7.87 11.52 4.06
C VAL A 225 -9.20 11.74 3.32
N ALA A 226 -9.73 12.96 3.40
CA ALA A 226 -10.91 13.34 2.64
C ALA A 226 -10.55 13.48 1.15
N ARG A 227 -11.41 12.94 0.28
CA ARG A 227 -11.30 13.06 -1.17
C ARG A 227 -12.57 13.69 -1.74
N PRO A 228 -12.49 14.39 -2.87
CA PRO A 228 -13.66 14.98 -3.50
C PRO A 228 -14.77 13.94 -3.71
N ALA A 229 -16.02 14.33 -3.49
CA ALA A 229 -17.17 13.41 -3.59
C ALA A 229 -17.30 12.74 -4.95
N TRP A 230 -16.96 13.43 -6.02
CA TRP A 230 -16.99 12.87 -7.38
C TRP A 230 -16.01 11.70 -7.59
N ALA A 231 -15.03 11.51 -6.72
CA ALA A 231 -14.14 10.36 -6.77
C ALA A 231 -14.82 9.05 -6.34
N PHE A 232 -15.97 9.15 -5.64
CA PHE A 232 -16.74 8.02 -5.14
C PHE A 232 -17.97 7.76 -6.00
N ASP A 233 -17.77 7.46 -7.26
CA ASP A 233 -18.83 7.12 -8.21
C ASP A 233 -18.88 5.61 -8.46
N ALA A 234 -20.04 4.99 -8.21
CA ALA A 234 -20.21 3.54 -8.31
C ALA A 234 -20.05 3.04 -9.75
N GLY A 235 -20.57 3.77 -10.74
CA GLY A 235 -20.45 3.40 -12.14
C GLY A 235 -19.03 3.55 -12.66
N LEU A 236 -18.28 4.56 -12.20
CA LEU A 236 -16.86 4.71 -12.49
C LEU A 236 -16.06 3.58 -11.84
N GLY A 237 -16.40 3.22 -10.59
CA GLY A 237 -15.73 2.14 -9.87
C GLY A 237 -15.92 0.78 -10.54
N GLU A 238 -17.13 0.45 -10.96
CA GLU A 238 -17.42 -0.77 -11.71
C GLU A 238 -16.60 -0.81 -13.01
N ARG A 239 -16.62 0.26 -13.83
CA ARG A 239 -15.82 0.32 -15.06
C ARG A 239 -14.33 0.16 -14.80
N LYS A 240 -13.77 0.89 -13.81
CA LYS A 240 -12.34 0.75 -13.46
C LYS A 240 -11.99 -0.67 -13.03
N LEU A 241 -12.85 -1.34 -12.27
CA LEU A 241 -12.65 -2.73 -11.87
C LEU A 241 -12.68 -3.67 -13.10
N LEU A 242 -13.65 -3.50 -13.99
CA LEU A 242 -13.76 -4.31 -15.22
C LEU A 242 -12.52 -4.13 -16.12
N ASP A 243 -12.10 -2.88 -16.34
CA ASP A 243 -10.90 -2.55 -17.10
C ASP A 243 -9.63 -3.16 -16.47
N GLN A 244 -9.50 -3.04 -15.14
CA GLN A 244 -8.36 -3.55 -14.38
C GLN A 244 -8.27 -5.08 -14.43
N LEU A 245 -9.41 -5.75 -14.36
CA LEU A 245 -9.53 -7.21 -14.40
C LEU A 245 -9.57 -7.77 -15.83
N GLN A 246 -9.72 -6.91 -16.84
CA GLN A 246 -9.96 -7.28 -18.22
C GLN A 246 -11.17 -8.22 -18.35
N ALA A 247 -12.26 -7.89 -17.66
CA ALA A 247 -13.47 -8.69 -17.55
C ALA A 247 -14.69 -7.95 -18.10
N ALA A 248 -15.67 -8.70 -18.63
CA ALA A 248 -16.92 -8.14 -19.11
C ALA A 248 -17.99 -7.99 -18.00
N SER A 249 -17.81 -8.66 -16.86
CA SER A 249 -18.76 -8.64 -15.75
C SER A 249 -18.07 -8.99 -14.44
N LEU A 250 -18.53 -8.42 -13.32
CA LEU A 250 -18.09 -8.74 -11.96
C LEU A 250 -18.83 -9.95 -11.35
N ALA A 251 -19.76 -10.57 -12.08
CA ALA A 251 -20.58 -11.69 -11.61
C ALA A 251 -19.74 -12.90 -11.15
N GLY A 252 -18.65 -13.21 -11.86
CA GLY A 252 -17.75 -14.32 -11.52
C GLY A 252 -17.10 -14.21 -10.14
N TRP A 253 -17.02 -12.99 -9.59
CA TRP A 253 -16.55 -12.73 -8.22
C TRP A 253 -17.69 -12.53 -7.21
N GLY A 254 -18.96 -12.53 -7.67
CA GLY A 254 -20.12 -12.20 -6.83
C GLY A 254 -20.09 -10.75 -6.35
N ALA A 255 -19.55 -9.83 -7.17
CA ALA A 255 -19.36 -8.44 -6.84
C ALA A 255 -20.32 -7.48 -7.55
N GLN A 256 -21.19 -7.96 -8.44
CA GLN A 256 -22.05 -7.13 -9.29
C GLN A 256 -22.98 -6.17 -8.53
N ASP A 257 -23.47 -6.57 -7.36
CA ASP A 257 -24.47 -5.80 -6.59
C ASP A 257 -23.83 -4.96 -5.46
N LEU A 258 -22.49 -4.87 -5.42
CA LEU A 258 -21.75 -4.17 -4.36
C LEU A 258 -21.53 -2.68 -4.72
N HIS A 259 -22.60 -1.96 -5.09
CA HIS A 259 -22.49 -0.59 -5.62
C HIS A 259 -21.78 0.39 -4.69
N ASP A 260 -21.98 0.28 -3.36
CA ASP A 260 -21.28 1.15 -2.40
C ASP A 260 -19.78 0.83 -2.35
N ALA A 261 -19.40 -0.45 -2.49
CA ALA A 261 -18.01 -0.85 -2.57
C ALA A 261 -17.37 -0.48 -3.92
N HIS A 262 -18.16 -0.45 -5.02
CA HIS A 262 -17.67 0.08 -6.30
C HIS A 262 -17.33 1.57 -6.18
N ALA A 263 -18.20 2.37 -5.50
CA ALA A 263 -17.89 3.78 -5.26
C ALA A 263 -16.60 3.96 -4.45
N ALA A 264 -16.39 3.15 -3.42
CA ALA A 264 -15.13 3.12 -2.69
C ALA A 264 -13.94 2.70 -3.58
N ALA A 265 -14.12 1.71 -4.47
CA ALA A 265 -13.09 1.25 -5.39
C ALA A 265 -12.69 2.30 -6.43
N ALA A 266 -13.64 3.15 -6.87
CA ALA A 266 -13.32 4.27 -7.75
C ALA A 266 -12.27 5.20 -7.13
N ALA A 267 -12.52 5.64 -5.89
CA ALA A 267 -11.61 6.52 -5.16
C ALA A 267 -10.28 5.82 -4.85
N LEU A 268 -10.33 4.55 -4.42
CA LEU A 268 -9.17 3.72 -4.12
C LEU A 268 -8.19 3.64 -5.30
N LEU A 269 -8.68 3.19 -6.46
CA LEU A 269 -7.86 2.96 -7.64
C LEU A 269 -7.34 4.29 -8.21
N ALA A 270 -8.20 5.31 -8.30
CA ALA A 270 -7.78 6.63 -8.78
C ALA A 270 -6.70 7.25 -7.88
N TYR A 271 -6.82 7.11 -6.55
CA TYR A 271 -5.82 7.61 -5.62
C TYR A 271 -4.50 6.84 -5.72
N ALA A 272 -4.56 5.52 -5.80
CA ALA A 272 -3.38 4.68 -5.95
C ALA A 272 -2.63 4.97 -7.26
N GLU A 273 -3.33 5.12 -8.40
CA GLU A 273 -2.75 5.56 -9.68
C GLU A 273 -2.09 6.94 -9.58
N HIS A 274 -2.79 7.89 -8.96
CA HIS A 274 -2.28 9.25 -8.77
C HIS A 274 -1.00 9.26 -7.92
N THR A 275 -0.99 8.55 -6.79
CA THR A 275 0.17 8.54 -5.88
C THR A 275 1.37 7.83 -6.49
N GLN A 276 1.16 6.79 -7.29
CA GLN A 276 2.25 6.08 -7.97
C GLN A 276 2.71 6.76 -9.25
N GLY A 277 1.94 7.71 -9.81
CA GLY A 277 2.23 8.34 -11.11
C GLY A 277 2.24 7.35 -12.28
N GLN A 278 1.67 6.15 -12.10
CA GLN A 278 1.68 5.03 -13.05
C GLN A 278 0.37 4.25 -12.98
N ALA A 279 -0.01 3.62 -14.10
CA ALA A 279 -1.11 2.68 -14.13
C ALA A 279 -0.79 1.41 -13.32
N LEU A 280 -1.78 0.88 -12.61
CA LEU A 280 -1.63 -0.28 -11.72
C LEU A 280 -1.73 -1.61 -12.49
N THR A 281 -0.91 -1.82 -13.50
CA THR A 281 -1.02 -2.97 -14.44
C THR A 281 -0.89 -4.35 -13.80
N HIS A 282 -0.32 -4.44 -12.60
CA HIS A 282 -0.15 -5.66 -11.82
C HIS A 282 -1.38 -6.00 -10.96
N VAL A 283 -2.29 -5.07 -10.77
CA VAL A 283 -3.52 -5.28 -9.99
C VAL A 283 -4.55 -5.96 -10.89
N ARG A 284 -4.64 -7.29 -10.84
CA ARG A 284 -5.48 -8.10 -11.73
C ARG A 284 -6.36 -9.12 -11.01
N THR A 285 -6.45 -9.00 -9.70
CA THR A 285 -7.24 -9.93 -8.89
C THR A 285 -8.23 -9.16 -8.04
N LEU A 286 -9.46 -9.65 -7.99
CA LEU A 286 -10.52 -9.16 -7.13
C LEU A 286 -10.91 -10.25 -6.13
N ARG A 287 -11.14 -9.86 -4.89
CA ARG A 287 -11.72 -10.71 -3.86
C ARG A 287 -12.87 -9.98 -3.17
N VAL A 288 -14.00 -10.65 -3.04
CA VAL A 288 -15.10 -10.17 -2.21
C VAL A 288 -14.95 -10.81 -0.83
N ALA A 289 -14.77 -9.98 0.19
CA ALA A 289 -14.69 -10.44 1.56
C ALA A 289 -16.09 -10.40 2.20
N ARG A 290 -16.54 -11.55 2.69
CA ARG A 290 -17.84 -11.71 3.34
C ARG A 290 -17.64 -12.09 4.80
N ARG A 291 -18.37 -11.43 5.68
CA ARG A 291 -18.25 -11.70 7.12
C ARG A 291 -18.68 -13.11 7.49
N ASP A 292 -19.70 -13.64 6.82
CA ASP A 292 -20.24 -14.98 7.06
C ASP A 292 -19.28 -16.12 6.67
N GLU A 293 -18.30 -15.85 5.81
CA GLU A 293 -17.24 -16.82 5.47
C GLU A 293 -16.16 -16.93 6.55
N LEU A 294 -16.04 -15.96 7.44
CA LEU A 294 -15.01 -15.93 8.45
C LEU A 294 -15.55 -16.26 9.85
N ILE A 295 -14.69 -16.83 10.69
CA ILE A 295 -14.97 -16.90 12.13
C ILE A 295 -15.01 -15.47 12.66
N ASP A 296 -16.08 -15.15 13.36
CA ASP A 296 -16.24 -13.82 13.95
C ASP A 296 -15.30 -13.66 15.15
N LEU A 297 -14.29 -12.85 15.00
CA LEU A 297 -13.33 -12.48 16.03
C LEU A 297 -13.39 -10.95 16.21
N PRO A 298 -14.24 -10.44 17.09
CA PRO A 298 -14.31 -9.00 17.39
C PRO A 298 -12.96 -8.44 17.84
N LEU A 299 -12.76 -7.14 17.66
CA LEU A 299 -11.50 -6.45 18.00
C LEU A 299 -10.99 -6.79 19.40
N ASN A 300 -11.88 -6.76 20.42
CA ASN A 300 -11.51 -7.10 21.79
C ASN A 300 -11.04 -8.55 21.95
N THR A 301 -11.67 -9.49 21.24
CA THR A 301 -11.26 -10.91 21.26
C THR A 301 -9.87 -11.06 20.65
N ARG A 302 -9.61 -10.45 19.50
CA ARG A 302 -8.28 -10.48 18.84
C ARG A 302 -7.19 -9.90 19.73
N ARG A 303 -7.50 -8.77 20.39
CA ARG A 303 -6.60 -8.11 21.34
C ARG A 303 -6.30 -8.99 22.54
N ASN A 304 -7.34 -9.57 23.15
CA ASN A 304 -7.20 -10.42 24.33
C ASN A 304 -6.47 -11.74 24.04
N LEU A 305 -6.60 -12.28 22.83
CA LEU A 305 -5.86 -13.46 22.36
C LEU A 305 -4.41 -13.14 21.96
N GLU A 306 -4.01 -11.87 21.95
CA GLU A 306 -2.68 -11.41 21.55
C GLU A 306 -2.20 -12.09 20.26
N LEU A 307 -3.07 -12.12 19.23
CA LEU A 307 -2.77 -12.85 18.00
C LEU A 307 -1.53 -12.34 17.28
N THR A 308 -1.38 -11.01 17.14
CA THR A 308 -0.30 -10.36 16.42
C THR A 308 0.40 -9.26 17.20
N HIS A 309 -0.21 -8.78 18.29
CA HIS A 309 0.35 -7.78 19.19
C HIS A 309 -0.08 -8.11 20.63
N THR A 310 0.80 -7.82 21.58
CA THR A 310 0.49 -7.93 23.01
C THR A 310 -0.51 -6.84 23.43
N LEU A 311 -1.10 -6.97 24.61
CA LEU A 311 -1.95 -5.91 25.19
C LEU A 311 -1.22 -4.57 25.34
N ARG A 312 0.13 -4.60 25.40
CA ARG A 312 1.00 -3.42 25.46
C ARG A 312 1.39 -2.86 24.08
N GLY A 313 0.94 -3.51 22.99
CA GLY A 313 1.26 -3.10 21.62
C GLY A 313 2.59 -3.64 21.07
N GLU A 314 3.27 -4.54 21.81
CA GLU A 314 4.50 -5.17 21.35
C GLU A 314 4.20 -6.27 20.32
N THR A 315 5.13 -6.57 19.42
CA THR A 315 4.97 -7.62 18.41
C THR A 315 5.36 -9.02 18.91
N SER A 316 5.95 -9.12 20.08
CA SER A 316 6.38 -10.37 20.74
C SER A 316 6.35 -10.18 22.26
N PRO A 317 5.97 -11.23 23.03
CA PRO A 317 5.51 -12.55 22.59
C PRO A 317 4.03 -12.55 22.17
N THR A 318 3.71 -13.09 21.01
CA THR A 318 2.33 -13.22 20.49
C THR A 318 2.15 -14.59 19.86
N LEU A 319 0.91 -15.01 19.60
CA LEU A 319 0.66 -16.25 18.86
C LEU A 319 1.38 -16.25 17.50
N PHE A 320 1.30 -15.14 16.78
CA PHE A 320 2.00 -14.99 15.51
C PHE A 320 3.51 -15.13 15.67
N SER A 321 4.14 -14.42 16.62
CA SER A 321 5.59 -14.49 16.83
C SER A 321 6.09 -15.88 17.23
N LEU A 322 5.25 -16.67 17.93
CA LEU A 322 5.55 -18.05 18.27
C LEU A 322 5.52 -18.98 17.04
N LEU A 323 4.52 -18.80 16.18
CA LEU A 323 4.28 -19.66 15.01
C LEU A 323 5.11 -19.25 13.79
N ASP A 324 5.55 -17.99 13.70
CA ASP A 324 6.26 -17.46 12.53
C ASP A 324 7.71 -17.94 12.48
N VAL A 325 7.86 -19.15 11.99
CA VAL A 325 9.15 -19.74 11.63
C VAL A 325 9.35 -19.77 10.11
N CYS A 326 8.61 -18.95 9.36
CA CYS A 326 8.67 -18.86 7.91
C CYS A 326 10.08 -18.47 7.42
N ARG A 327 10.45 -18.94 6.23
CA ARG A 327 11.74 -18.64 5.58
C ARG A 327 11.68 -17.44 4.64
N THR A 328 10.47 -16.93 4.36
CA THR A 328 10.23 -15.82 3.46
C THR A 328 9.24 -14.83 4.07
N GLY A 329 9.36 -13.55 3.73
CA GLY A 329 8.39 -12.54 4.13
C GLY A 329 6.98 -12.83 3.59
N MET A 330 6.87 -13.36 2.37
CA MET A 330 5.60 -13.82 1.78
C MET A 330 4.91 -14.88 2.65
N GLY A 331 5.66 -15.86 3.13
CA GLY A 331 5.15 -16.88 4.05
C GLY A 331 4.67 -16.31 5.37
N SER A 332 5.43 -15.38 5.97
CA SER A 332 5.04 -14.70 7.21
C SER A 332 3.75 -13.90 7.03
N ARG A 333 3.61 -13.15 5.92
CA ARG A 333 2.37 -12.41 5.62
C ARG A 333 1.18 -13.34 5.43
N THR A 334 1.36 -14.45 4.71
CA THR A 334 0.31 -15.48 4.53
C THR A 334 -0.12 -16.07 5.88
N LEU A 335 0.83 -16.45 6.74
CA LEU A 335 0.54 -16.97 8.08
C LEU A 335 -0.24 -15.94 8.92
N ARG A 336 0.17 -14.67 8.85
CA ARG A 336 -0.54 -13.59 9.55
C ARG A 336 -2.00 -13.47 9.08
N THR A 337 -2.23 -13.51 7.77
CA THR A 337 -3.59 -13.48 7.19
C THR A 337 -4.42 -14.66 7.69
N TRP A 338 -3.88 -15.88 7.72
CA TRP A 338 -4.60 -17.05 8.23
C TRP A 338 -5.01 -16.92 9.70
N LEU A 339 -4.18 -16.29 10.52
CA LEU A 339 -4.50 -16.04 11.94
C LEU A 339 -5.58 -14.95 12.12
N LEU A 340 -5.55 -13.92 11.27
CA LEU A 340 -6.49 -12.79 11.38
C LEU A 340 -7.82 -13.05 10.68
N GLU A 341 -7.83 -13.94 9.67
CA GLU A 341 -8.99 -14.25 8.83
C GLU A 341 -9.29 -15.76 8.80
N PRO A 342 -9.50 -16.41 9.96
CA PRO A 342 -9.82 -17.83 9.99
C PRO A 342 -11.18 -18.09 9.33
N ARG A 343 -11.22 -18.99 8.36
CA ARG A 343 -12.45 -19.31 7.65
C ARG A 343 -13.33 -20.27 8.46
N ARG A 344 -14.65 -20.10 8.33
CA ARG A 344 -15.64 -21.02 8.96
C ARG A 344 -15.63 -22.37 8.27
N GLU A 345 -15.52 -22.36 6.95
CA GLU A 345 -15.41 -23.56 6.14
C GLU A 345 -14.04 -24.21 6.39
N ARG A 346 -14.03 -25.52 6.68
CA ARG A 346 -12.84 -26.23 7.16
C ARG A 346 -12.03 -26.90 6.06
N THR A 347 -12.50 -26.92 4.83
CA THR A 347 -11.87 -27.63 3.72
C THR A 347 -10.43 -27.18 3.51
N GLU A 348 -10.20 -25.86 3.44
CA GLU A 348 -8.83 -25.35 3.31
C GLU A 348 -7.92 -25.73 4.49
N ALA A 349 -8.44 -25.68 5.71
CA ALA A 349 -7.68 -26.07 6.89
C ALA A 349 -7.34 -27.55 6.87
N SER A 350 -8.29 -28.40 6.46
CA SER A 350 -8.11 -29.85 6.31
C SER A 350 -7.09 -30.18 5.23
N GLU A 351 -7.15 -29.51 4.07
CA GLU A 351 -6.16 -29.66 2.99
C GLU A 351 -4.75 -29.26 3.45
N ARG A 352 -4.62 -28.15 4.20
CA ARG A 352 -3.34 -27.73 4.79
C ARG A 352 -2.79 -28.75 5.78
N LEU A 353 -3.65 -29.28 6.66
CA LEU A 353 -3.25 -30.31 7.63
C LEU A 353 -2.83 -31.60 6.93
N ALA A 354 -3.54 -32.01 5.89
CA ALA A 354 -3.16 -33.18 5.06
C ALA A 354 -1.79 -32.96 4.38
N ALA A 355 -1.56 -31.79 3.81
CA ALA A 355 -0.29 -31.42 3.21
C ALA A 355 0.86 -31.41 4.24
N ILE A 356 0.63 -30.84 5.43
CA ILE A 356 1.61 -30.83 6.53
C ILE A 356 1.89 -32.26 7.00
N GLY A 357 0.86 -33.09 7.18
CA GLY A 357 0.99 -34.49 7.55
C GLY A 357 1.85 -35.26 6.57
N HIS A 358 1.61 -35.05 5.27
CA HIS A 358 2.40 -35.66 4.20
C HIS A 358 3.88 -35.20 4.20
N LEU A 359 4.13 -33.90 4.30
CA LEU A 359 5.48 -33.36 4.32
C LEU A 359 6.29 -33.77 5.57
N ARG A 360 5.62 -34.08 6.68
CA ARG A 360 6.23 -34.60 7.93
C ARG A 360 6.36 -36.11 7.94
N GLY A 361 5.55 -36.81 7.19
CA GLY A 361 5.53 -38.28 7.13
C GLY A 361 6.68 -38.84 6.30
N GLY A 362 7.10 -40.10 6.62
CA GLY A 362 8.22 -40.78 6.01
C GLY A 362 9.55 -40.46 6.70
N ASP A 363 10.58 -41.21 6.44
CA ASP A 363 11.91 -41.31 7.01
C ASP A 363 12.45 -40.11 7.85
N PRO A 364 13.35 -40.25 8.85
CA PRO A 364 13.61 -39.31 9.95
C PRO A 364 13.88 -37.86 9.57
N VAL A 365 14.07 -37.55 8.31
CA VAL A 365 14.22 -36.18 7.78
C VAL A 365 13.20 -35.94 6.66
N GLY A 366 11.94 -35.74 7.01
CA GLY A 366 10.88 -35.49 6.03
C GLY A 366 11.23 -34.37 5.03
N HIS A 367 10.65 -34.41 3.83
CA HIS A 367 10.89 -33.49 2.71
C HIS A 367 10.75 -32.00 3.08
N TRP A 368 10.05 -31.68 4.16
CA TRP A 368 9.90 -30.30 4.64
C TRP A 368 11.22 -29.61 4.98
N HIS A 369 12.23 -30.33 5.45
CA HIS A 369 13.56 -29.76 5.72
C HIS A 369 14.25 -29.28 4.43
N VAL A 370 14.20 -30.10 3.38
CA VAL A 370 14.78 -29.77 2.08
C VAL A 370 14.09 -28.54 1.49
N LEU A 371 12.76 -28.53 1.53
CA LEU A 371 11.96 -27.40 1.05
C LEU A 371 12.28 -26.10 1.81
N ARG A 372 12.44 -26.17 3.13
CA ARG A 372 12.81 -25.01 3.96
C ARG A 372 14.19 -24.46 3.60
N GLU A 373 15.18 -25.33 3.34
CA GLU A 373 16.49 -24.86 2.90
C GLU A 373 16.47 -24.28 1.48
N GLN A 374 15.68 -24.85 0.58
CA GLN A 374 15.49 -24.30 -0.77
C GLN A 374 14.79 -22.92 -0.75
N LEU A 375 13.89 -22.68 0.19
CA LEU A 375 13.21 -21.37 0.38
C LEU A 375 14.14 -20.31 0.99
N LYS A 376 15.25 -20.69 1.60
CA LYS A 376 16.18 -19.75 2.23
C LYS A 376 16.80 -18.80 1.19
N GLY A 377 16.68 -17.52 1.43
CA GLY A 377 17.18 -16.48 0.52
C GLY A 377 16.34 -16.32 -0.78
N ALA A 378 15.10 -16.84 -0.80
CA ALA A 378 14.16 -16.49 -1.85
C ALA A 378 13.73 -15.02 -1.70
N SER A 379 13.76 -14.29 -2.81
CA SER A 379 13.34 -12.89 -2.88
C SER A 379 11.83 -12.77 -2.80
N ASP A 380 11.35 -11.61 -2.40
CA ASP A 380 9.92 -11.30 -2.31
C ASP A 380 9.34 -11.03 -3.70
N VAL A 381 8.84 -12.09 -4.34
CA VAL A 381 8.33 -12.06 -5.71
C VAL A 381 7.14 -11.10 -5.85
N GLU A 382 6.23 -11.06 -4.86
CA GLU A 382 5.06 -10.18 -4.88
C GLU A 382 5.50 -8.71 -4.95
N ARG A 383 6.37 -8.28 -4.06
CA ARG A 383 6.86 -6.90 -3.99
C ARG A 383 7.70 -6.51 -5.20
N ILE A 384 8.55 -7.41 -5.67
CA ILE A 384 9.39 -7.15 -6.85
C ILE A 384 8.52 -7.03 -8.10
N THR A 385 7.52 -7.87 -8.28
CA THR A 385 6.59 -7.82 -9.41
C THR A 385 5.81 -6.50 -9.43
N ALA A 386 5.27 -6.08 -8.28
CA ALA A 386 4.57 -4.80 -8.15
C ALA A 386 5.50 -3.63 -8.51
N ARG A 387 6.73 -3.60 -7.97
CA ARG A 387 7.70 -2.55 -8.26
C ARG A 387 8.16 -2.56 -9.72
N THR A 388 8.21 -3.72 -10.36
CA THR A 388 8.51 -3.83 -11.79
C THR A 388 7.40 -3.18 -12.62
N ALA A 389 6.14 -3.47 -12.31
CA ALA A 389 4.99 -2.85 -12.97
C ALA A 389 4.95 -1.33 -12.76
N LEU A 390 5.32 -0.86 -11.57
CA LEU A 390 5.41 0.56 -11.21
C LEU A 390 6.71 1.25 -11.67
N ARG A 391 7.60 0.55 -12.41
CA ARG A 391 8.90 1.06 -12.87
C ARG A 391 9.82 1.57 -11.74
N GLN A 392 9.73 0.95 -10.57
CA GLN A 392 10.47 1.30 -9.36
C GLN A 392 11.46 0.21 -8.93
N VAL A 393 11.55 -0.88 -9.70
CA VAL A 393 12.41 -2.02 -9.40
C VAL A 393 13.90 -1.65 -9.55
N ARG A 394 14.73 -2.15 -8.64
CA ARG A 394 16.18 -2.00 -8.72
C ARG A 394 16.83 -3.19 -9.44
N PRO A 395 17.97 -3.01 -10.14
CA PRO A 395 18.62 -4.10 -10.86
C PRO A 395 18.91 -5.34 -9.99
N ARG A 396 19.33 -5.15 -8.74
CA ARG A 396 19.58 -6.25 -7.79
C ARG A 396 18.33 -7.08 -7.48
N GLU A 397 17.15 -6.46 -7.50
CA GLU A 397 15.86 -7.13 -7.25
C GLU A 397 15.47 -8.03 -8.42
N LEU A 398 15.72 -7.60 -9.65
CA LEU A 398 15.51 -8.42 -10.85
C LEU A 398 16.40 -9.67 -10.85
N VAL A 399 17.65 -9.53 -10.43
CA VAL A 399 18.56 -10.68 -10.26
C VAL A 399 18.02 -11.64 -9.20
N GLY A 400 17.57 -11.11 -8.05
CA GLY A 400 16.94 -11.91 -7.00
C GLY A 400 15.68 -12.62 -7.45
N LEU A 401 14.84 -11.94 -8.25
CA LEU A 401 13.65 -12.52 -8.87
C LEU A 401 14.01 -13.70 -9.78
N ALA A 402 14.95 -13.51 -10.70
CA ALA A 402 15.38 -14.55 -11.63
C ALA A 402 15.90 -15.79 -10.87
N GLN A 403 16.74 -15.59 -9.84
CA GLN A 403 17.23 -16.68 -8.99
C GLN A 403 16.10 -17.40 -8.24
N THR A 404 15.08 -16.65 -7.76
CA THR A 404 13.94 -17.23 -7.05
C THR A 404 13.05 -18.03 -7.98
N LEU A 405 12.81 -17.56 -9.21
CA LEU A 405 12.06 -18.29 -10.23
C LEU A 405 12.78 -19.59 -10.64
N ALA A 406 14.10 -19.56 -10.78
CA ALA A 406 14.88 -20.78 -11.03
C ALA A 406 14.77 -21.82 -9.90
N ARG A 407 14.73 -21.36 -8.63
CA ARG A 407 14.50 -22.22 -7.45
C ARG A 407 13.07 -22.78 -7.41
N ALA A 408 12.08 -22.07 -7.91
CA ALA A 408 10.68 -22.53 -7.94
C ALA A 408 10.55 -23.86 -8.71
N ALA A 409 11.27 -24.02 -9.81
CA ALA A 409 11.32 -25.29 -10.56
C ALA A 409 11.90 -26.44 -9.73
N GLN A 410 12.94 -26.17 -8.94
CA GLN A 410 13.55 -27.17 -8.05
C GLN A 410 12.62 -27.54 -6.89
N LEU A 411 11.92 -26.54 -6.31
CA LEU A 411 10.89 -26.75 -5.27
C LEU A 411 9.77 -27.64 -5.79
N ALA A 412 9.22 -27.36 -6.97
CA ALA A 412 8.19 -28.16 -7.61
C ALA A 412 8.68 -29.61 -7.84
N GLN A 413 9.88 -29.80 -8.32
CA GLN A 413 10.45 -31.14 -8.50
C GLN A 413 10.61 -31.88 -7.16
N THR A 414 11.10 -31.21 -6.12
CA THR A 414 11.23 -31.80 -4.77
C THR A 414 9.87 -32.23 -4.23
N LEU A 415 8.83 -31.40 -4.42
CA LEU A 415 7.47 -31.76 -4.05
C LEU A 415 6.97 -33.01 -4.80
N ARG A 416 7.14 -33.04 -6.13
CA ARG A 416 6.71 -34.18 -6.97
C ARG A 416 7.41 -35.48 -6.61
N THR A 417 8.71 -35.46 -6.41
CA THR A 417 9.50 -36.66 -6.04
C THR A 417 9.17 -37.18 -4.66
N GLY A 418 8.69 -36.33 -3.77
CA GLY A 418 8.26 -36.69 -2.42
C GLY A 418 6.82 -37.22 -2.32
N MET A 419 6.06 -37.19 -3.43
CA MET A 419 4.66 -37.61 -3.46
C MET A 419 4.51 -38.99 -4.10
N PRO A 420 3.97 -40.00 -3.39
CA PRO A 420 3.69 -41.29 -4.00
C PRO A 420 2.54 -41.14 -5.01
N PRO A 421 2.63 -41.78 -6.19
CA PRO A 421 1.58 -41.70 -7.21
C PRO A 421 0.23 -42.17 -6.65
N GLY A 422 -0.84 -41.39 -6.83
CA GLY A 422 -2.19 -41.75 -6.50
C GLY A 422 -2.65 -41.46 -5.07
N ASN A 423 -1.81 -40.86 -4.23
CA ASN A 423 -2.15 -40.44 -2.86
C ASN A 423 -1.62 -39.03 -2.53
N GLU A 424 -1.72 -38.12 -3.49
CA GLU A 424 -1.21 -36.78 -3.39
C GLU A 424 -2.22 -35.87 -2.66
N PRO A 425 -1.83 -35.15 -1.58
CA PRO A 425 -2.70 -34.13 -1.01
C PRO A 425 -3.05 -33.07 -2.05
N ALA A 426 -4.35 -32.77 -2.22
CA ALA A 426 -4.84 -31.87 -3.26
C ALA A 426 -4.13 -30.51 -3.28
N LEU A 427 -3.79 -29.97 -2.12
CA LEU A 427 -3.03 -28.72 -2.00
C LEU A 427 -1.63 -28.85 -2.61
N LEU A 428 -0.89 -29.92 -2.30
CA LEU A 428 0.47 -30.13 -2.81
C LEU A 428 0.47 -30.37 -4.32
N ALA A 429 -0.51 -31.11 -4.83
CA ALA A 429 -0.67 -31.36 -6.27
C ALA A 429 -0.94 -30.06 -7.06
N ARG A 430 -1.62 -29.06 -6.46
CA ARG A 430 -1.87 -27.77 -7.10
C ARG A 430 -0.64 -26.84 -7.15
N ILE A 431 0.30 -26.98 -6.23
CA ILE A 431 1.48 -26.09 -6.13
C ILE A 431 2.75 -26.73 -6.72
N ALA A 432 2.76 -28.01 -6.98
CA ALA A 432 3.85 -28.75 -7.63
C ALA A 432 3.72 -28.77 -9.16
#